data_957640a21aa6e9f3bb47ba02d41bfe5c
#
_entry.id   957640a21aa6e9f3bb47ba02d41bfe5c
#
_cell.length_a   1.000
_cell.length_b   1.000
_cell.length_c   1.000
_cell.angle_alpha   90.00
_cell.angle_beta   90.00
_cell.angle_gamma   90.00
#
_symmetry.space_group_name_H-M   'P 1'
#
loop_
_entity.id
_entity.type
_entity.pdbx_description
1 polymer ?
#
loop_
_entity_poly.entity_id
_entity_poly.type
_entity_poly.pdbx_seq_one_letter_code
_entity_poly.pdbx_strand_id
1 'polypeptide(L)'
;MKEAGLLSATASFELRLAQIKDLAKPIDTEIIVYGRLPLMVSDQCVIKESAGHCACQVPGQLADRMGSVFPVVKEYGCRNVIYNAHKLYLADKKEDMYSAGLWGLRMLFTTESGRECAEVARGYLGLSDYKPNVLTRGLYYRGVD
;
A
#
# COMPACT_ATOMS: atom_id res chain seq x y z
N MET A 1 -18.87 12.60 -8.96
CA MET A 1 -18.69 11.30 -8.26
C MET A 1 -20.03 10.76 -7.74
N LYS A 2 -20.81 11.50 -6.93
CA LYS A 2 -22.16 11.05 -6.53
C LYS A 2 -23.08 10.81 -7.74
N GLU A 3 -23.04 11.68 -8.73
CA GLU A 3 -23.81 11.54 -9.99
C GLU A 3 -23.42 10.28 -10.79
N ALA A 4 -22.19 9.78 -10.62
CA ALA A 4 -21.73 8.53 -11.23
C ALA A 4 -22.07 7.27 -10.39
N GLY A 5 -22.83 7.40 -9.30
CA GLY A 5 -23.24 6.30 -8.43
C GLY A 5 -22.12 5.73 -7.55
N LEU A 6 -20.98 6.45 -7.41
CA LEU A 6 -19.91 6.01 -6.53
C LEU A 6 -20.28 6.24 -5.06
N LEU A 7 -20.16 5.19 -4.25
CA LEU A 7 -20.44 5.23 -2.80
C LEU A 7 -19.19 5.59 -2.00
N SER A 8 -18.02 5.11 -2.41
CA SER A 8 -16.74 5.36 -1.72
C SER A 8 -15.59 5.57 -2.70
N ALA A 9 -14.51 6.17 -2.22
CA ALA A 9 -13.26 6.32 -2.97
C ALA A 9 -12.05 6.22 -2.05
N THR A 10 -10.97 5.63 -2.55
CA THR A 10 -9.67 5.65 -1.90
C THR A 10 -8.87 6.85 -2.40
N ALA A 11 -8.47 7.75 -1.49
CA ALA A 11 -7.60 8.86 -1.84
C ALA A 11 -6.20 8.35 -2.21
N SER A 12 -5.53 9.04 -3.14
CA SER A 12 -4.20 8.65 -3.58
C SER A 12 -3.21 8.64 -2.40
N PHE A 13 -2.40 7.60 -2.32
CA PHE A 13 -1.31 7.49 -1.35
C PHE A 13 -0.13 8.45 -1.65
N GLU A 14 -0.19 9.19 -2.74
CA GLU A 14 0.77 10.24 -3.09
C GLU A 14 0.42 11.59 -2.45
N LEU A 15 -0.79 11.74 -1.91
CA LEU A 15 -1.21 12.95 -1.22
C LEU A 15 -0.64 13.00 0.20
N ARG A 16 -0.25 14.20 0.62
CA ARG A 16 0.05 14.48 2.03
C ARG A 16 -1.23 14.49 2.86
N LEU A 17 -1.12 14.15 4.13
CA LEU A 17 -2.29 14.16 5.03
C LEU A 17 -2.95 15.54 5.12
N ALA A 18 -2.18 16.62 5.05
CA ALA A 18 -2.72 17.98 4.99
C ALA A 18 -3.63 18.19 3.76
N GLN A 19 -3.19 17.73 2.58
CA GLN A 19 -3.99 17.81 1.36
C GLN A 19 -5.27 16.96 1.47
N ILE A 20 -5.17 15.79 2.12
CA ILE A 20 -6.33 14.93 2.36
C ILE A 20 -7.33 15.61 3.32
N LYS A 21 -6.85 16.33 4.33
CA LYS A 21 -7.72 17.13 5.22
C LYS A 21 -8.51 18.19 4.45
N ASP A 22 -7.85 18.87 3.53
CA ASP A 22 -8.44 19.95 2.74
C ASP A 22 -9.32 19.45 1.58
N LEU A 23 -9.22 18.15 1.24
CA LEU A 23 -9.99 17.56 0.16
C LEU A 23 -11.48 17.56 0.49
N ALA A 24 -12.31 18.03 -0.44
CA ALA A 24 -13.75 17.84 -0.35
C ALA A 24 -14.09 16.33 -0.45
N LYS A 25 -14.83 15.82 0.53
CA LYS A 25 -15.19 14.39 0.65
C LYS A 25 -16.70 14.20 0.47
N PRO A 26 -17.23 14.37 -0.77
CA PRO A 26 -18.67 14.27 -1.01
C PRO A 26 -19.21 12.82 -0.93
N ILE A 27 -18.31 11.84 -0.88
CA ILE A 27 -18.58 10.41 -0.72
C ILE A 27 -17.65 9.84 0.36
N ASP A 28 -17.93 8.63 0.83
CA ASP A 28 -17.09 7.94 1.80
C ASP A 28 -15.64 7.84 1.29
N THR A 29 -14.74 8.47 2.02
CA THR A 29 -13.34 8.57 1.60
C THR A 29 -12.46 7.79 2.55
N GLU A 30 -11.62 6.94 2.00
CA GLU A 30 -10.64 6.14 2.74
C GLU A 30 -9.23 6.40 2.25
N ILE A 31 -8.22 6.00 3.04
CA ILE A 31 -6.81 5.99 2.65
C ILE A 31 -6.19 4.64 2.92
N ILE A 32 -5.11 4.30 2.18
CA ILE A 32 -4.30 3.13 2.48
C ILE A 32 -3.43 3.45 3.68
N VAL A 33 -3.52 2.64 4.74
CA VAL A 33 -2.77 2.82 5.99
C VAL A 33 -1.76 1.72 6.27
N TYR A 34 -1.91 0.58 5.59
CA TYR A 34 -1.00 -0.56 5.71
C TYR A 34 -0.76 -1.21 4.37
N GLY A 35 0.46 -1.74 4.21
CA GLY A 35 0.86 -2.64 3.14
C GLY A 35 1.98 -2.10 2.26
N ARG A 36 2.35 -2.87 1.26
CA ARG A 36 3.37 -2.46 0.30
C ARG A 36 2.72 -1.64 -0.82
N LEU A 37 3.08 -0.37 -0.91
CA LEU A 37 2.58 0.48 -1.98
C LEU A 37 3.19 0.09 -3.33
N PRO A 38 2.43 0.11 -4.43
CA PRO A 38 3.00 -0.08 -5.76
C PRO A 38 3.92 1.08 -6.11
N LEU A 39 5.12 0.76 -6.58
CA LEU A 39 6.10 1.76 -7.06
C LEU A 39 6.09 1.86 -8.57
N MET A 40 5.91 0.72 -9.25
CA MET A 40 5.94 0.68 -10.71
C MET A 40 5.05 -0.45 -11.23
N VAL A 41 4.38 -0.19 -12.34
CA VAL A 41 3.69 -1.21 -13.15
C VAL A 41 4.44 -1.33 -14.47
N SER A 42 4.84 -2.55 -14.83
CA SER A 42 5.53 -2.83 -16.10
C SER A 42 4.66 -3.74 -16.98
N ASP A 43 4.45 -3.35 -18.21
CA ASP A 43 3.77 -4.19 -19.20
C ASP A 43 4.69 -5.32 -19.71
N GLN A 44 6.02 -5.15 -19.57
CA GLN A 44 6.99 -6.20 -19.83
C GLN A 44 7.18 -7.07 -18.58
N CYS A 45 7.33 -8.38 -18.80
CA CYS A 45 7.54 -9.32 -17.72
C CYS A 45 9.01 -9.28 -17.23
N VAL A 46 9.27 -8.50 -16.19
CA VAL A 46 10.58 -8.36 -15.54
C VAL A 46 11.11 -9.73 -15.07
N ILE A 47 10.21 -10.62 -14.62
CA ILE A 47 10.56 -11.98 -14.17
C ILE A 47 11.08 -12.81 -15.36
N LYS A 48 10.44 -12.72 -16.52
CA LYS A 48 10.87 -13.43 -17.73
C LYS A 48 12.23 -12.90 -18.23
N GLU A 49 12.43 -11.60 -18.20
CA GLU A 49 13.70 -10.97 -18.61
C GLU A 49 14.86 -11.41 -17.74
N SER A 50 14.67 -11.46 -16.43
CA SER A 50 15.73 -11.85 -15.48
C SER A 50 16.02 -13.34 -15.49
N ALA A 51 14.99 -14.20 -15.66
CA ALA A 51 15.09 -15.65 -15.57
C ALA A 51 15.23 -16.35 -16.94
N GLY A 52 15.07 -15.62 -18.05
CA GLY A 52 15.05 -16.17 -19.42
C GLY A 52 13.82 -17.00 -19.77
N HIS A 53 12.93 -17.26 -18.80
CA HIS A 53 11.68 -18.00 -18.98
C HIS A 53 10.57 -17.49 -18.07
N CYS A 54 9.31 -17.83 -18.38
CA CYS A 54 8.18 -17.42 -17.57
C CYS A 54 8.12 -18.22 -16.26
N ALA A 55 8.45 -17.56 -15.14
CA ALA A 55 8.38 -18.10 -13.77
C ALA A 55 7.36 -17.36 -12.90
N CYS A 56 6.32 -16.79 -13.51
CA CYS A 56 5.38 -15.86 -12.82
C CYS A 56 4.41 -16.56 -11.85
N GLN A 57 4.50 -17.85 -11.63
CA GLN A 57 3.68 -18.57 -10.63
C GLN A 57 4.15 -18.34 -9.19
N VAL A 58 5.39 -17.90 -9.05
CA VAL A 58 5.99 -17.53 -7.76
C VAL A 58 6.30 -16.04 -7.80
N PRO A 59 5.98 -15.27 -6.75
CA PRO A 59 6.39 -13.87 -6.68
C PRO A 59 7.91 -13.74 -6.86
N GLY A 60 8.31 -12.86 -7.80
CA GLY A 60 9.71 -12.51 -7.98
C GLY A 60 10.15 -11.44 -6.99
N GLN A 61 11.43 -11.09 -7.06
CA GLN A 61 11.97 -9.98 -6.28
C GLN A 61 13.08 -9.27 -7.05
N LEU A 62 13.18 -7.98 -6.85
CA LEU A 62 14.32 -7.16 -7.26
C LEU A 62 15.06 -6.70 -6.01
N ALA A 63 16.37 -6.56 -6.11
CA ALA A 63 17.17 -5.97 -5.04
C ALA A 63 17.90 -4.73 -5.56
N ASP A 64 17.94 -3.68 -4.77
CA ASP A 64 18.75 -2.51 -5.06
C ASP A 64 20.21 -2.69 -4.60
N ARG A 65 21.04 -1.69 -4.86
CA ARG A 65 22.46 -1.72 -4.48
C ARG A 65 22.69 -1.69 -2.97
N MET A 66 21.65 -1.32 -2.19
CA MET A 66 21.69 -1.24 -0.73
C MET A 66 21.12 -2.52 -0.08
N GLY A 67 20.69 -3.51 -0.89
CA GLY A 67 20.12 -4.76 -0.41
C GLY A 67 18.63 -4.68 -0.06
N SER A 68 17.94 -3.58 -0.38
CA SER A 68 16.48 -3.52 -0.20
C SER A 68 15.80 -4.43 -1.22
N VAL A 69 14.84 -5.24 -0.76
CA VAL A 69 14.15 -6.23 -1.58
C VAL A 69 12.74 -5.76 -1.92
N PHE A 70 12.47 -5.63 -3.21
CA PHE A 70 11.20 -5.18 -3.79
C PHE A 70 10.45 -6.38 -4.34
N PRO A 71 9.31 -6.76 -3.77
CA PRO A 71 8.50 -7.85 -4.32
C PRO A 71 7.97 -7.49 -5.70
N VAL A 72 8.00 -8.46 -6.61
CA VAL A 72 7.46 -8.37 -7.97
C VAL A 72 6.34 -9.38 -8.10
N VAL A 73 5.14 -8.92 -8.37
CA VAL A 73 3.95 -9.77 -8.48
C VAL A 73 3.35 -9.63 -9.87
N LYS A 74 2.93 -10.75 -10.42
CA LYS A 74 2.20 -10.78 -11.69
C LYS A 74 0.78 -10.27 -11.48
N GLU A 75 0.36 -9.36 -12.34
CA GLU A 75 -1.03 -9.00 -12.56
C GLU A 75 -1.40 -9.21 -14.03
N TYR A 76 -2.67 -9.29 -14.35
CA TYR A 76 -3.25 -9.42 -15.69
C TYR A 76 -2.28 -9.78 -16.83
N GLY A 77 -2.36 -11.00 -17.34
CA GLY A 77 -1.46 -11.45 -18.40
C GLY A 77 -0.02 -11.56 -17.88
N CYS A 78 0.91 -10.83 -18.48
CA CYS A 78 2.33 -10.80 -18.07
C CYS A 78 2.76 -9.45 -17.47
N ARG A 79 1.82 -8.57 -17.14
CA ARG A 79 2.12 -7.32 -16.42
C ARG A 79 2.67 -7.65 -15.05
N ASN A 80 3.69 -6.88 -14.62
CA ASN A 80 4.24 -6.98 -13.27
C ASN A 80 4.00 -5.71 -12.48
N VAL A 81 3.69 -5.86 -11.20
CA VAL A 81 3.70 -4.77 -10.22
C VAL A 81 4.90 -4.95 -9.31
N ILE A 82 5.71 -3.91 -9.20
CA ILE A 82 6.85 -3.84 -8.29
C ILE A 82 6.39 -3.07 -7.07
N TYR A 83 6.43 -3.72 -5.92
CA TYR A 83 6.00 -3.15 -4.65
C TYR A 83 7.16 -2.60 -3.85
N ASN A 84 6.88 -1.62 -2.99
CA ASN A 84 7.87 -1.03 -2.09
C ASN A 84 8.50 -2.11 -1.20
N ALA A 85 9.82 -2.00 -0.98
CA ALA A 85 10.56 -2.84 -0.07
C ALA A 85 10.07 -2.72 1.39
N HIS A 86 9.57 -1.55 1.76
CA HIS A 86 9.08 -1.26 3.11
C HIS A 86 7.56 -1.19 3.14
N LYS A 87 6.96 -1.77 4.19
CA LYS A 87 5.52 -1.71 4.41
C LYS A 87 5.12 -0.34 4.94
N LEU A 88 4.10 0.27 4.35
CA LEU A 88 3.41 1.39 4.97
C LEU A 88 2.80 0.90 6.29
N TYR A 89 2.95 1.68 7.35
CA TYR A 89 2.35 1.39 8.65
C TYR A 89 2.00 2.68 9.39
N LEU A 90 0.74 2.86 9.75
CA LEU A 90 0.21 4.08 10.35
C LEU A 90 -0.66 3.81 11.59
N ALA A 91 -0.60 2.61 12.20
CA ALA A 91 -1.45 2.28 13.34
C ALA A 91 -1.22 3.19 14.56
N ASP A 92 -0.02 3.72 14.73
CA ASP A 92 0.36 4.70 15.77
C ASP A 92 -0.02 6.16 15.43
N LYS A 93 -0.68 6.37 14.28
CA LYS A 93 -1.10 7.69 13.76
C LYS A 93 -2.61 7.80 13.56
N LYS A 94 -3.40 6.98 14.26
CA LYS A 94 -4.86 6.90 14.08
C LYS A 94 -5.55 8.24 14.30
N GLU A 95 -5.13 9.01 15.29
CA GLU A 95 -5.74 10.30 15.60
C GLU A 95 -5.57 11.32 14.47
N ASP A 96 -4.41 11.30 13.80
CA ASP A 96 -4.20 12.12 12.62
C ASP A 96 -5.18 11.75 11.50
N MET A 97 -5.46 10.44 11.33
CA MET A 97 -6.40 9.93 10.34
C MET A 97 -7.84 10.33 10.67
N TYR A 98 -8.25 10.15 11.93
CA TYR A 98 -9.59 10.57 12.37
C TYR A 98 -9.80 12.06 12.17
N SER A 99 -8.80 12.90 12.51
CA SER A 99 -8.85 14.34 12.31
C SER A 99 -8.91 14.77 10.84
N ALA A 100 -8.57 13.86 9.90
CA ALA A 100 -8.66 14.11 8.47
C ALA A 100 -10.08 13.89 7.89
N GLY A 101 -11.05 13.50 8.71
CA GLY A 101 -12.44 13.29 8.28
C GLY A 101 -12.60 12.12 7.32
N LEU A 102 -11.85 11.06 7.53
CA LEU A 102 -11.90 9.83 6.74
C LEU A 102 -13.02 8.92 7.23
N TRP A 103 -13.71 8.28 6.27
CA TRP A 103 -14.70 7.24 6.55
C TRP A 103 -14.04 5.90 6.91
N GLY A 104 -12.91 5.58 6.26
CA GLY A 104 -12.28 4.27 6.42
C GLY A 104 -10.76 4.28 6.30
N LEU A 105 -10.15 3.24 6.84
CA LEU A 105 -8.72 2.94 6.76
C LEU A 105 -8.53 1.62 6.03
N ARG A 106 -7.93 1.66 4.84
CA ARG A 106 -7.73 0.49 3.98
C ARG A 106 -6.39 -0.17 4.28
N MET A 107 -6.40 -1.49 4.52
CA MET A 107 -5.21 -2.32 4.58
C MET A 107 -5.00 -3.00 3.23
N LEU A 108 -3.84 -2.78 2.59
CA LEU A 108 -3.47 -3.38 1.32
C LEU A 108 -2.55 -4.57 1.57
N PHE A 109 -3.13 -5.75 1.72
CA PHE A 109 -2.36 -6.99 1.84
C PHE A 109 -1.92 -7.49 0.47
N THR A 110 -0.64 -7.82 0.32
CA THR A 110 -0.03 -8.23 -0.96
C THR A 110 0.81 -9.50 -0.84
N THR A 111 1.68 -9.56 0.16
CA THR A 111 2.64 -10.66 0.38
C THR A 111 2.49 -11.30 1.76
N GLU A 112 1.53 -10.85 2.54
CA GLU A 112 1.29 -11.28 3.90
C GLU A 112 0.62 -12.66 3.93
N SER A 113 1.02 -13.49 4.91
CA SER A 113 0.28 -14.69 5.26
C SER A 113 -1.03 -14.35 5.97
N GLY A 114 -2.01 -15.25 5.97
CA GLY A 114 -3.27 -15.05 6.70
C GLY A 114 -3.07 -14.75 8.20
N ARG A 115 -2.05 -15.37 8.82
CA ARG A 115 -1.69 -15.08 10.21
C ARG A 115 -1.20 -13.64 10.39
N GLU A 116 -0.35 -13.17 9.49
CA GLU A 116 0.15 -11.80 9.53
C GLU A 116 -0.98 -10.79 9.27
N CYS A 117 -1.89 -11.07 8.33
CA CYS A 117 -3.08 -10.25 8.10
C CYS A 117 -3.91 -10.08 9.39
N ALA A 118 -4.13 -11.18 10.11
CA ALA A 118 -4.87 -11.15 11.38
C ALA A 118 -4.15 -10.32 12.45
N GLU A 119 -2.83 -10.48 12.60
CA GLU A 119 -2.03 -9.70 13.56
C GLU A 119 -2.02 -8.21 13.24
N VAL A 120 -1.90 -7.85 11.96
CA VAL A 120 -2.01 -6.45 11.50
C VAL A 120 -3.37 -5.87 11.87
N ALA A 121 -4.45 -6.57 11.53
CA ALA A 121 -5.81 -6.12 11.84
C ALA A 121 -6.00 -5.93 13.36
N ARG A 122 -5.52 -6.87 14.18
CA ARG A 122 -5.54 -6.76 15.65
C ARG A 122 -4.76 -5.53 16.14
N GLY A 123 -3.59 -5.24 15.55
CA GLY A 123 -2.80 -4.05 15.88
C GLY A 123 -3.57 -2.75 15.59
N TYR A 124 -4.26 -2.66 14.44
CA TYR A 124 -5.10 -1.51 14.12
C TYR A 124 -6.33 -1.39 15.03
N LEU A 125 -6.83 -2.49 15.56
CA LEU A 125 -7.93 -2.50 16.56
C LEU A 125 -7.43 -2.25 17.99
N GLY A 126 -6.12 -2.15 18.22
CA GLY A 126 -5.53 -2.00 19.56
C GLY A 126 -5.55 -3.29 20.40
N LEU A 127 -5.66 -4.45 19.73
CA LEU A 127 -5.71 -5.77 20.36
C LEU A 127 -4.36 -6.51 20.32
N SER A 128 -3.33 -5.91 19.72
CA SER A 128 -1.95 -6.39 19.72
C SER A 128 -0.97 -5.25 19.50
N ASP A 129 0.29 -5.46 19.89
CA ASP A 129 1.39 -4.51 19.70
C ASP A 129 2.14 -4.77 18.37
N TYR A 130 1.47 -5.38 17.39
CA TYR A 130 2.08 -5.68 16.10
C TYR A 130 2.66 -4.42 15.46
N LYS A 131 3.91 -4.53 15.02
CA LYS A 131 4.59 -3.50 14.25
C LYS A 131 5.59 -4.17 13.30
N PRO A 132 5.63 -3.79 12.01
CA PRO A 132 6.66 -4.28 11.10
C PRO A 132 8.07 -3.86 11.57
N ASN A 133 9.07 -4.74 11.41
CA ASN A 133 10.46 -4.44 11.78
C ASN A 133 11.01 -3.25 10.99
N VAL A 134 10.68 -3.18 9.69
CA VAL A 134 11.02 -2.06 8.82
C VAL A 134 9.75 -1.51 8.20
N LEU A 135 9.52 -0.22 8.33
CA LEU A 135 8.29 0.43 7.89
C LEU A 135 8.58 1.77 7.21
N THR A 136 7.59 2.23 6.44
CA THR A 136 7.56 3.60 5.90
C THR A 136 6.26 4.29 6.31
N ARG A 137 6.28 5.62 6.33
CA ARG A 137 5.10 6.47 6.47
C ARG A 137 4.51 6.89 5.11
N GLY A 138 5.10 6.40 4.02
CA GLY A 138 4.75 6.85 2.68
C GLY A 138 4.98 8.35 2.52
N LEU A 139 4.19 8.97 1.66
CA LEU A 139 4.24 10.41 1.39
C LEU A 139 3.31 11.21 2.31
N TYR A 140 2.52 10.57 3.17
CA TYR A 140 1.55 11.25 4.03
C TYR A 140 2.15 12.34 4.92
N TYR A 141 3.41 12.20 5.32
CA TYR A 141 4.12 13.13 6.22
C TYR A 141 5.28 13.88 5.55
N ARG A 142 5.73 13.45 4.37
CA ARG A 142 6.89 14.09 3.68
C ARG A 142 6.47 14.88 2.45
N GLY A 143 5.45 14.43 1.73
CA GLY A 143 5.09 14.96 0.42
C GLY A 143 6.03 14.46 -0.70
N VAL A 144 5.71 14.88 -1.92
CA VAL A 144 6.58 14.77 -3.10
C VAL A 144 7.29 16.12 -3.20
N ASP A 145 8.61 16.14 -3.11
CA ASP A 145 9.44 17.31 -3.34
C ASP A 145 9.62 17.53 -4.84
#